data_d36b92d44dafd36e00ee7632afb1b0e2
#
_entry.id   d36b92d44dafd36e00ee7632afb1b0e2
#
_cell.length_a   1.000
_cell.length_b   1.000
_cell.length_c   1.000
_cell.angle_alpha   90.00
_cell.angle_beta   90.00
_cell.angle_gamma   90.00
#
_symmetry.space_group_name_H-M   'P 1'
#
loop_
_entity.id
_entity.type
_entity.pdbx_description
1 polymer ?
#
loop_
_entity_poly.entity_id
_entity_poly.type
_entity_poly.pdbx_seq_one_letter_code
_entity_poly.pdbx_strand_id
1 'polypeptide(L)'
;YRKKFSVTIDWNNVATPSGHVRLLTPSLIKPLLASLQTSTELVSCRPDTVDFYYNYGQSKWVNVIFQGSVTADSLYHIIASELTPRRVQVYASKHILDTITGAYLVPVACDNLTDTTVMQVDFQKVRGAKFIPSRAKLTVYADRMVEKTVSVPVRGVNFPAGKSLRTFPA
;
A
#
# COMPACT_ATOMS: atom_id res chain seq x y z
N TYR A 1 -21.28 -31.09 10.43
CA TYR A 1 -19.96 -31.70 10.61
C TYR A 1 -18.99 -31.09 9.61
N ARG A 2 -18.06 -30.24 10.03
CA ARG A 2 -17.00 -29.74 9.16
C ARG A 2 -15.78 -30.64 9.27
N LYS A 3 -15.62 -31.60 8.37
CA LYS A 3 -14.35 -32.31 8.20
C LYS A 3 -13.38 -31.44 7.44
N LYS A 4 -12.18 -31.25 7.98
CA LYS A 4 -11.05 -30.63 7.26
C LYS A 4 -10.34 -31.72 6.47
N PHE A 5 -10.19 -31.50 5.18
CA PHE A 5 -9.39 -32.34 4.30
C PHE A 5 -8.14 -31.59 3.88
N SER A 6 -7.02 -32.27 3.80
CA SER A 6 -5.76 -31.73 3.28
C SER A 6 -5.35 -32.50 2.05
N VAL A 7 -4.92 -31.78 1.03
CA VAL A 7 -4.35 -32.36 -0.18
C VAL A 7 -2.89 -31.94 -0.24
N THR A 8 -1.99 -32.93 -0.28
CA THR A 8 -0.56 -32.69 -0.43
C THR A 8 -0.22 -32.64 -1.93
N ILE A 9 0.47 -31.57 -2.33
CA ILE A 9 0.91 -31.37 -3.70
C ILE A 9 2.43 -31.50 -3.71
N ASP A 10 2.95 -32.40 -4.56
CA ASP A 10 4.38 -32.50 -4.77
C ASP A 10 4.84 -31.34 -5.67
N TRP A 11 5.59 -30.42 -5.06
CA TRP A 11 6.11 -29.22 -5.71
C TRP A 11 6.98 -29.52 -6.92
N ASN A 12 7.80 -30.58 -6.85
CA ASN A 12 8.71 -30.93 -7.94
C ASN A 12 8.00 -31.31 -9.24
N ASN A 13 6.76 -31.82 -9.11
CA ASN A 13 5.96 -32.24 -10.25
C ASN A 13 5.11 -31.11 -10.85
N VAL A 14 4.98 -29.99 -10.15
CA VAL A 14 4.02 -28.92 -10.49
C VAL A 14 4.72 -27.60 -10.81
N ALA A 15 5.96 -27.43 -10.36
CA ALA A 15 6.72 -26.19 -10.57
C ALA A 15 7.04 -25.97 -12.06
N THR A 16 6.73 -24.78 -12.56
CA THR A 16 6.99 -24.34 -13.93
C THR A 16 7.98 -23.19 -13.97
N PRO A 17 8.80 -23.05 -15.00
CA PRO A 17 9.74 -21.91 -15.13
C PRO A 17 9.03 -20.52 -15.16
N SER A 18 7.75 -20.49 -15.46
CA SER A 18 6.94 -19.27 -15.55
C SER A 18 6.63 -18.64 -14.20
N GLY A 19 6.89 -19.32 -13.07
CA GLY A 19 6.56 -18.83 -11.73
C GLY A 19 5.05 -18.82 -11.42
N HIS A 20 4.25 -19.54 -12.21
CA HIS A 20 2.81 -19.67 -12.03
C HIS A 20 2.39 -21.11 -12.25
N VAL A 21 1.65 -21.66 -11.31
CA VAL A 21 1.04 -22.99 -11.39
C VAL A 21 -0.45 -22.84 -11.26
N ARG A 22 -1.17 -23.40 -12.23
CA ARG A 22 -2.62 -23.53 -12.19
C ARG A 22 -3.00 -24.98 -12.00
N LEU A 23 -3.65 -25.26 -10.89
CA LEU A 23 -4.18 -26.60 -10.59
C LEU A 23 -5.68 -26.61 -10.79
N LEU A 24 -6.13 -27.60 -11.54
CA LEU A 24 -7.56 -27.86 -11.71
C LEU A 24 -8.08 -28.60 -10.48
N THR A 25 -9.13 -28.09 -9.87
CA THR A 25 -9.76 -28.71 -8.70
C THR A 25 -10.16 -30.19 -8.93
N PRO A 26 -10.67 -30.59 -10.10
CA PRO A 26 -10.98 -32.01 -10.38
C PRO A 26 -9.78 -32.96 -10.22
N SER A 27 -8.56 -32.50 -10.54
CA SER A 27 -7.35 -33.33 -10.36
C SER A 27 -6.92 -33.44 -8.91
N LEU A 28 -7.18 -32.39 -8.09
CA LEU A 28 -6.90 -32.38 -6.66
C LEU A 28 -7.88 -33.19 -5.83
N ILE A 29 -9.09 -33.39 -6.34
CA ILE A 29 -10.17 -34.09 -5.64
C ILE A 29 -10.04 -35.61 -5.75
N LYS A 30 -9.36 -36.13 -6.77
CA LYS A 30 -9.21 -37.61 -6.94
C LYS A 30 -8.71 -38.32 -5.68
N PRO A 31 -7.64 -37.88 -5.00
CA PRO A 31 -7.20 -38.48 -3.74
C PRO A 31 -8.23 -38.33 -2.62
N LEU A 32 -8.98 -37.23 -2.63
CA LEU A 32 -10.03 -36.96 -1.67
C LEU A 32 -11.18 -37.90 -1.82
N LEU A 33 -11.65 -38.13 -3.06
CA LEU A 33 -12.73 -39.10 -3.37
C LEU A 33 -12.37 -40.51 -2.92
N ALA A 34 -11.10 -40.89 -3.07
CA ALA A 34 -10.62 -42.20 -2.58
C ALA A 34 -10.64 -42.33 -1.05
N SER A 35 -10.65 -41.21 -0.32
CA SER A 35 -10.71 -41.20 1.15
C SER A 35 -12.13 -41.06 1.72
N LEU A 36 -13.13 -40.85 0.86
CA LEU A 36 -14.52 -40.74 1.28
C LEU A 36 -15.13 -42.14 1.48
N GLN A 37 -16.05 -42.21 2.42
CA GLN A 37 -16.85 -43.47 2.59
C GLN A 37 -17.78 -43.65 1.41
N THR A 38 -18.07 -44.91 1.07
CA THR A 38 -18.92 -45.31 -0.04
C THR A 38 -20.34 -44.73 -0.04
N SER A 39 -20.79 -44.25 1.12
CA SER A 39 -22.09 -43.57 1.29
C SER A 39 -22.05 -42.05 1.06
N THR A 40 -20.89 -41.49 0.71
CA THR A 40 -20.72 -40.03 0.59
C THR A 40 -20.41 -39.68 -0.86
N GLU A 41 -21.25 -38.85 -1.47
CA GLU A 41 -21.07 -38.31 -2.81
C GLU A 41 -20.65 -36.84 -2.78
N LEU A 42 -19.68 -36.50 -3.63
CA LEU A 42 -19.25 -35.11 -3.77
C LEU A 42 -20.10 -34.41 -4.83
N VAL A 43 -20.97 -33.51 -4.39
CA VAL A 43 -21.90 -32.80 -5.29
C VAL A 43 -21.20 -31.67 -6.05
N SER A 44 -20.34 -30.88 -5.38
CA SER A 44 -19.57 -29.82 -6.03
C SER A 44 -18.34 -29.46 -5.23
N CYS A 45 -17.35 -28.89 -5.89
CA CYS A 45 -16.17 -28.32 -5.26
C CYS A 45 -15.83 -26.98 -5.90
N ARG A 46 -15.59 -25.97 -5.08
CA ARG A 46 -15.20 -24.64 -5.53
C ARG A 46 -13.97 -24.18 -4.74
N PRO A 47 -13.05 -23.39 -5.32
CA PRO A 47 -13.03 -22.89 -6.70
C PRO A 47 -12.67 -24.00 -7.72
N ASP A 48 -13.00 -23.78 -8.99
CA ASP A 48 -12.71 -24.74 -10.07
C ASP A 48 -11.21 -24.85 -10.37
N THR A 49 -10.46 -23.78 -10.09
CA THR A 49 -9.01 -23.70 -10.26
C THR A 49 -8.36 -23.07 -9.04
N VAL A 50 -7.17 -23.54 -8.71
CA VAL A 50 -6.31 -22.95 -7.68
C VAL A 50 -5.01 -22.49 -8.34
N ASP A 51 -4.73 -21.19 -8.26
CA ASP A 51 -3.53 -20.58 -8.83
C ASP A 51 -2.50 -20.32 -7.73
N PHE A 52 -1.28 -20.79 -7.93
CA PHE A 52 -0.12 -20.51 -7.11
C PHE A 52 0.90 -19.69 -7.88
N TYR A 53 1.35 -18.60 -7.28
CA TYR A 53 2.43 -17.78 -7.81
C TYR A 53 3.67 -17.96 -6.95
N TYR A 54 4.78 -18.19 -7.58
CA TYR A 54 6.08 -18.32 -6.93
C TYR A 54 7.17 -17.65 -7.77
N ASN A 55 8.27 -17.33 -7.15
CA ASN A 55 9.43 -16.81 -7.87
C ASN A 55 10.71 -17.50 -7.39
N TYR A 56 11.73 -17.46 -8.22
CA TYR A 56 13.04 -18.00 -7.91
C TYR A 56 13.97 -16.98 -7.22
N GLY A 57 13.41 -16.20 -6.29
CA GLY A 57 14.21 -15.23 -5.53
C GLY A 57 14.44 -13.89 -6.25
N GLN A 58 13.80 -13.64 -7.40
CA GLN A 58 13.91 -12.34 -8.06
C GLN A 58 13.16 -11.28 -7.27
N SER A 59 13.82 -10.14 -7.10
CA SER A 59 13.24 -9.02 -6.37
C SER A 59 13.72 -7.69 -6.95
N LYS A 60 12.91 -6.65 -6.73
CA LYS A 60 13.19 -5.28 -7.14
C LYS A 60 12.81 -4.32 -6.00
N TRP A 61 13.64 -3.31 -5.78
CA TRP A 61 13.29 -2.21 -4.89
C TRP A 61 12.47 -1.16 -5.62
N VAL A 62 11.31 -0.83 -5.07
CA VAL A 62 10.41 0.19 -5.62
C VAL A 62 10.04 1.22 -4.56
N ASN A 63 9.74 2.44 -5.02
CA ASN A 63 9.28 3.49 -4.13
C ASN A 63 7.83 3.24 -3.72
N VAL A 64 7.51 3.60 -2.48
CA VAL A 64 6.15 3.56 -1.96
C VAL A 64 5.43 4.83 -2.39
N ILE A 65 4.23 4.67 -2.93
CA ILE A 65 3.41 5.77 -3.44
C ILE A 65 2.09 5.79 -2.65
N PHE A 66 1.86 6.91 -1.96
CA PHE A 66 0.61 7.14 -1.28
C PHE A 66 -0.47 7.54 -2.29
N GLN A 67 -1.64 6.96 -2.12
CA GLN A 67 -2.85 7.33 -2.85
C GLN A 67 -3.95 7.63 -1.83
N GLY A 68 -4.56 8.79 -1.95
CA GLY A 68 -5.63 9.19 -1.05
C GLY A 68 -5.63 10.69 -0.79
N SER A 69 -6.56 11.12 0.05
CA SER A 69 -6.70 12.48 0.52
C SER A 69 -6.49 12.53 2.03
N VAL A 70 -5.80 13.58 2.48
CA VAL A 70 -5.63 13.85 3.89
C VAL A 70 -5.97 15.32 4.10
N THR A 71 -6.99 15.60 4.90
CA THR A 71 -7.46 16.96 5.19
C THR A 71 -7.48 17.21 6.68
N ALA A 72 -7.08 18.40 7.09
CA ALA A 72 -7.20 18.83 8.48
C ALA A 72 -8.57 19.50 8.73
N ASP A 73 -8.95 19.57 10.00
CA ASP A 73 -10.08 20.38 10.45
C ASP A 73 -9.84 21.89 10.15
N SER A 74 -10.91 22.67 10.13
CA SER A 74 -10.90 24.08 9.75
C SER A 74 -9.93 24.96 10.56
N LEU A 75 -9.63 24.57 11.80
CA LEU A 75 -8.72 25.30 12.71
C LEU A 75 -7.30 24.69 12.73
N TYR A 76 -7.05 23.69 11.91
CA TYR A 76 -5.79 22.96 11.85
C TYR A 76 -5.20 22.98 10.44
N HIS A 77 -3.92 22.71 10.35
CA HIS A 77 -3.24 22.50 9.07
C HIS A 77 -2.29 21.33 9.16
N ILE A 78 -2.04 20.70 8.01
CA ILE A 78 -1.08 19.61 7.91
C ILE A 78 0.30 20.21 7.72
N ILE A 79 1.19 19.99 8.70
CA ILE A 79 2.57 20.47 8.68
C ILE A 79 3.41 19.58 7.77
N ALA A 80 3.29 18.27 7.95
CA ALA A 80 4.08 17.28 7.23
C ALA A 80 3.34 15.94 7.17
N SER A 81 3.74 15.14 6.21
CA SER A 81 3.37 13.72 6.15
C SER A 81 4.61 12.87 5.92
N GLU A 82 4.73 11.80 6.67
CA GLU A 82 5.84 10.87 6.57
C GLU A 82 5.36 9.47 6.25
N LEU A 83 6.03 8.83 5.31
CA LEU A 83 5.73 7.47 4.89
C LEU A 83 6.94 6.58 5.17
N THR A 84 6.71 5.53 5.96
CA THR A 84 7.77 4.60 6.36
C THR A 84 7.32 3.15 6.12
N PRO A 85 8.10 2.35 5.37
CA PRO A 85 9.31 2.70 4.65
C PRO A 85 9.02 3.48 3.36
N ARG A 86 9.99 4.26 2.87
CA ARG A 86 9.89 4.97 1.58
C ARG A 86 10.10 4.05 0.37
N ARG A 87 10.74 2.91 0.59
CA ARG A 87 11.00 1.88 -0.43
C ARG A 87 10.71 0.51 0.12
N VAL A 88 10.20 -0.37 -0.71
CA VAL A 88 9.91 -1.76 -0.37
C VAL A 88 10.48 -2.70 -1.41
N GLN A 89 10.79 -3.91 -0.98
CA GLN A 89 11.23 -4.97 -1.85
C GLN A 89 10.02 -5.74 -2.39
N VAL A 90 9.96 -5.89 -3.70
CA VAL A 90 8.90 -6.64 -4.39
C VAL A 90 9.49 -7.93 -4.92
N TYR A 91 8.87 -9.03 -4.58
CA TYR A 91 9.20 -10.36 -5.08
C TYR A 91 8.15 -10.78 -6.09
N ALA A 92 8.58 -11.07 -7.30
CA ALA A 92 7.71 -11.55 -8.38
C ALA A 92 8.54 -12.24 -9.48
N SER A 93 7.87 -12.82 -10.49
CA SER A 93 8.54 -13.24 -11.71
C SER A 93 9.10 -12.03 -12.48
N LYS A 94 10.15 -12.23 -13.28
CA LYS A 94 10.80 -11.16 -14.05
C LYS A 94 9.81 -10.33 -14.84
N HIS A 95 8.89 -10.97 -15.55
CA HIS A 95 7.87 -10.29 -16.35
C HIS A 95 7.00 -9.34 -15.51
N ILE A 96 6.60 -9.76 -14.31
CA ILE A 96 5.81 -8.91 -13.41
C ILE A 96 6.67 -7.79 -12.83
N LEU A 97 7.93 -8.07 -12.46
CA LEU A 97 8.85 -7.04 -11.95
C LEU A 97 9.10 -5.93 -12.96
N ASP A 98 9.15 -6.25 -14.24
CA ASP A 98 9.35 -5.27 -15.32
C ASP A 98 8.13 -4.33 -15.46
N THR A 99 6.94 -4.79 -15.13
CA THR A 99 5.71 -3.97 -15.16
C THR A 99 5.49 -3.13 -13.92
N ILE A 100 6.11 -3.49 -12.77
CA ILE A 100 5.93 -2.76 -11.51
C ILE A 100 6.85 -1.54 -11.48
N THR A 101 6.27 -0.35 -11.49
CA THR A 101 6.98 0.93 -11.38
C THR A 101 7.05 1.48 -9.96
N GLY A 102 6.09 1.10 -9.10
CA GLY A 102 5.99 1.55 -7.71
C GLY A 102 5.10 0.65 -6.86
N ALA A 103 5.20 0.81 -5.56
CA ALA A 103 4.34 0.15 -4.58
C ALA A 103 3.23 1.11 -4.15
N TYR A 104 2.05 0.95 -4.70
CA TYR A 104 0.89 1.79 -4.40
C TYR A 104 0.20 1.31 -3.13
N LEU A 105 -0.10 2.24 -2.24
CA LEU A 105 -0.92 1.97 -1.07
C LEU A 105 -2.39 1.91 -1.45
N VAL A 106 -3.17 1.18 -0.67
CA VAL A 106 -4.63 1.23 -0.76
C VAL A 106 -5.06 2.68 -0.50
N PRO A 107 -5.96 3.26 -1.33
CA PRO A 107 -6.43 4.62 -1.12
C PRO A 107 -7.04 4.80 0.26
N VAL A 108 -6.58 5.81 0.98
CA VAL A 108 -7.10 6.17 2.30
C VAL A 108 -7.57 7.61 2.25
N ALA A 109 -8.78 7.85 2.75
CA ALA A 109 -9.29 9.19 2.98
C ALA A 109 -9.30 9.43 4.50
N CYS A 110 -8.60 10.47 4.94
CA CYS A 110 -8.57 10.91 6.33
C CYS A 110 -8.96 12.37 6.38
N ASP A 111 -10.13 12.63 6.89
CA ASP A 111 -10.71 13.96 6.96
C ASP A 111 -10.78 14.45 8.41
N ASN A 112 -10.77 15.79 8.57
CA ASN A 112 -10.92 16.47 9.85
C ASN A 112 -9.87 16.10 10.91
N LEU A 113 -8.61 16.02 10.50
CA LEU A 113 -7.51 15.75 11.43
C LEU A 113 -7.26 16.95 12.35
N THR A 114 -7.25 16.68 13.65
CA THR A 114 -6.98 17.68 14.71
C THR A 114 -5.69 17.42 15.47
N ASP A 115 -5.04 16.28 15.22
CA ASP A 115 -3.82 15.86 15.91
C ASP A 115 -2.97 14.98 15.01
N THR A 116 -1.75 14.72 15.42
CA THR A 116 -0.85 13.79 14.76
C THR A 116 -1.45 12.40 14.70
N THR A 117 -1.70 11.94 13.49
CA THR A 117 -2.34 10.65 13.25
C THR A 117 -1.34 9.67 12.61
N VAL A 118 -1.30 8.47 13.18
CA VAL A 118 -0.45 7.38 12.70
C VAL A 118 -1.33 6.23 12.25
N MET A 119 -1.17 5.81 11.00
CA MET A 119 -1.93 4.70 10.44
C MET A 119 -1.04 3.72 9.70
N GLN A 120 -1.43 2.44 9.72
CA GLN A 120 -0.82 1.41 8.91
C GLN A 120 -1.70 1.16 7.69
N VAL A 121 -1.11 1.26 6.51
CA VAL A 121 -1.82 1.11 5.24
C VAL A 121 -1.23 -0.07 4.47
N ASP A 122 -2.09 -0.94 3.98
CA ASP A 122 -1.70 -2.08 3.16
C ASP A 122 -1.36 -1.63 1.73
N PHE A 123 -0.50 -2.40 1.06
CA PHE A 123 -0.24 -2.19 -0.37
C PHE A 123 -1.38 -2.77 -1.22
N GLN A 124 -1.64 -2.14 -2.35
CA GLN A 124 -2.54 -2.69 -3.35
C GLN A 124 -2.00 -4.04 -3.82
N LYS A 125 -2.88 -5.05 -3.83
CA LYS A 125 -2.50 -6.41 -4.23
C LYS A 125 -2.24 -6.47 -5.72
N VAL A 126 -1.00 -6.81 -6.08
CA VAL A 126 -0.61 -7.14 -7.45
C VAL A 126 -0.54 -8.67 -7.56
N ARG A 127 -1.29 -9.22 -8.51
CA ARG A 127 -1.33 -10.67 -8.71
C ARG A 127 0.04 -11.21 -9.08
N GLY A 128 0.53 -12.18 -8.32
CA GLY A 128 1.86 -12.77 -8.53
C GLY A 128 3.03 -11.97 -7.97
N ALA A 129 2.77 -10.87 -7.24
CA ALA A 129 3.80 -10.09 -6.55
C ALA A 129 3.55 -10.08 -5.03
N LYS A 130 4.65 -10.03 -4.27
CA LYS A 130 4.64 -9.91 -2.82
C LYS A 130 5.53 -8.75 -2.40
N PHE A 131 4.98 -7.84 -1.61
CA PHE A 131 5.70 -6.71 -1.04
C PHE A 131 6.23 -7.06 0.36
N ILE A 132 7.47 -6.68 0.65
CA ILE A 132 8.10 -6.84 1.96
C ILE A 132 8.73 -5.49 2.39
N PRO A 133 8.27 -4.91 3.50
CA PRO A 133 7.13 -5.33 4.33
C PRO A 133 5.79 -5.23 3.58
N SER A 134 4.73 -5.87 4.12
CA SER A 134 3.39 -5.90 3.48
C SER A 134 2.55 -4.65 3.78
N ARG A 135 3.02 -3.77 4.67
CA ARG A 135 2.36 -2.54 5.12
C ARG A 135 3.34 -1.40 5.17
N ALA A 136 2.83 -0.20 4.99
CA ALA A 136 3.56 1.02 5.26
C ALA A 136 2.86 1.81 6.38
N LYS A 137 3.65 2.53 7.17
CA LYS A 137 3.19 3.44 8.21
C LYS A 137 3.12 4.83 7.60
N LEU A 138 1.94 5.43 7.61
CA LEU A 138 1.73 6.83 7.28
C LEU A 138 1.57 7.62 8.60
N THR A 139 2.41 8.62 8.80
CA THR A 139 2.29 9.57 9.91
C THR A 139 1.95 10.93 9.33
N VAL A 140 0.86 11.50 9.77
CA VAL A 140 0.42 12.84 9.38
C VAL A 140 0.48 13.73 10.58
N TYR A 141 1.23 14.82 10.48
CA TYR A 141 1.37 15.82 11.53
C TYR A 141 0.40 16.96 11.26
N ALA A 142 -0.58 17.13 12.13
CA ALA A 142 -1.50 18.25 12.11
C ALA A 142 -1.21 19.16 13.32
N ASP A 143 -1.30 20.46 13.12
CA ASP A 143 -1.14 21.45 14.19
C ASP A 143 -2.20 22.55 14.05
N ARG A 144 -2.48 23.19 15.17
CA ARG A 144 -3.49 24.24 15.23
C ARG A 144 -2.96 25.52 14.59
N MET A 145 -3.78 26.13 13.75
CA MET A 145 -3.48 27.44 13.21
C MET A 145 -3.52 28.49 14.33
N VAL A 146 -2.46 29.29 14.41
CA VAL A 146 -2.38 30.42 15.32
C VAL A 146 -2.13 31.67 14.51
N GLU A 147 -2.83 32.76 14.84
CA GLU A 147 -2.60 34.06 14.25
C GLU A 147 -1.46 34.76 15.00
N LYS A 148 -0.49 35.27 14.26
CA LYS A 148 0.62 36.04 14.81
C LYS A 148 0.76 37.36 14.05
N THR A 149 0.57 38.43 14.74
CA THR A 149 0.82 39.76 14.19
C THR A 149 2.30 40.10 14.28
N VAL A 150 2.89 40.45 13.15
CA VAL A 150 4.31 40.87 13.09
C VAL A 150 4.37 42.27 12.58
N SER A 151 4.99 43.14 13.36
CA SER A 151 5.34 44.51 12.93
C SER A 151 6.61 44.49 12.11
N VAL A 152 6.51 44.87 10.84
CA VAL A 152 7.67 44.99 9.94
C VAL A 152 7.96 46.48 9.73
N PRO A 153 9.08 47.02 10.28
CA PRO A 153 9.44 48.41 10.04
C PRO A 153 9.89 48.59 8.58
N VAL A 154 9.21 49.45 7.85
CA VAL A 154 9.60 49.83 6.50
C VAL A 154 10.58 51.02 6.57
N ARG A 155 11.81 50.81 6.10
CA ARG A 155 12.84 51.86 6.02
C ARG A 155 13.11 52.22 4.58
N GLY A 156 13.05 53.49 4.27
CA GLY A 156 13.49 54.00 2.97
C GLY A 156 15.03 54.06 2.90
N VAL A 157 15.57 53.55 1.77
CA VAL A 157 17.00 53.60 1.45
C VAL A 157 17.17 54.53 0.24
N ASN A 158 18.23 55.37 0.27
CA ASN A 158 18.55 56.32 -0.82
C ASN A 158 17.44 57.36 -1.10
N PHE A 159 16.80 57.85 -0.05
CA PHE A 159 15.81 58.92 -0.18
C PHE A 159 16.49 60.26 -0.53
N PRO A 160 15.92 61.02 -1.49
CA PRO A 160 16.40 62.36 -1.80
C PRO A 160 16.31 63.31 -0.56
N ALA A 161 17.24 64.16 -0.42
CA ALA A 161 17.24 65.13 0.66
C ALA A 161 15.94 65.98 0.69
N GLY A 162 15.34 66.12 1.86
CA GLY A 162 14.08 66.85 2.03
C GLY A 162 12.79 66.10 1.74
N LYS A 163 12.85 64.78 1.47
CA LYS A 163 11.68 63.91 1.33
C LYS A 163 11.51 62.99 2.53
N SER A 164 10.28 62.69 2.92
CA SER A 164 9.96 61.76 3.98
C SER A 164 9.15 60.58 3.44
N LEU A 165 9.43 59.39 3.96
CA LEU A 165 8.65 58.18 3.62
C LEU A 165 7.36 58.16 4.45
N ARG A 166 6.22 58.00 3.79
CA ARG A 166 4.94 57.73 4.42
C ARG A 166 4.42 56.39 3.88
N THR A 167 4.16 55.47 4.76
CA THR A 167 3.55 54.16 4.41
C THR A 167 2.08 54.14 4.79
N PHE A 168 1.25 53.52 3.96
CA PHE A 168 -0.15 53.26 4.24
C PHE A 168 -0.41 51.76 4.03
N PRO A 169 -1.13 51.11 4.95
CA PRO A 169 -1.60 51.65 6.23
C PRO A 169 -0.43 51.94 7.19
N ALA A 170 -0.66 52.80 8.17
CA ALA A 170 0.32 53.23 9.17
C ALA A 170 0.64 52.13 10.15
#